data_5407e4e08d20cf03439f06be09ad46a4
#
_entry.id   5407e4e08d20cf03439f06be09ad46a4
#
_cell.length_a   1.000
_cell.length_b   1.000
_cell.length_c   1.000
_cell.angle_alpha   90.00
_cell.angle_beta   90.00
_cell.angle_gamma   90.00
#
_symmetry.space_group_name_H-M   'P 1'
#
loop_
_entity.id
_entity.type
_entity.pdbx_description
1 polymer ?
#
loop_
_entity_poly.entity_id
_entity_poly.type
_entity_poly.pdbx_seq_one_letter_code
_entity_poly.pdbx_strand_id
1 'polypeptide(L)'
;AERVLRASRTQVGRLAEERLVIRNSSPIPKLWVDVRDHSDLPNHRASFVVSNLGSQRQRTWTVRTICRKRGRFSLGPMTLIAGDPFGLFQRTRHIAQTQNLVVYPATVDLPYFALPLGELPGGGARHQRTHYITTNVSGVRDYFPGDSFNRIHWRSTARTGRLIVKEFELDPTADVWIFLDMEASVQAHLRAEAPPSEGTVLFWDERYQFTLEPSTEEYGVLIAASIAKHFLARNRAVGLLAYGQRRELLQSDRGERQLNKILETLAVLRAQGDIPIAETLASE
;
A
#
# COMPACT_ATOMS: atom_id res chain seq x y z
N ALA A 1 10.91 -28.53 8.76
CA ALA A 1 11.29 -27.20 8.26
C ALA A 1 10.26 -26.18 8.71
N GLU A 2 10.71 -25.00 8.95
CA GLU A 2 9.89 -23.87 9.39
C GLU A 2 10.30 -22.65 8.59
N ARG A 3 9.32 -21.84 8.19
CA ARG A 3 9.50 -20.56 7.52
C ARG A 3 8.93 -19.47 8.40
N VAL A 4 9.69 -18.41 8.62
CA VAL A 4 9.25 -17.25 9.40
C VAL A 4 9.55 -16.00 8.59
N LEU A 5 8.50 -15.32 8.16
CA LEU A 5 8.58 -14.04 7.46
C LEU A 5 8.70 -12.92 8.50
N ARG A 6 9.63 -12.00 8.32
CA ARG A 6 9.85 -10.87 9.23
C ARG A 6 8.68 -9.88 9.21
N ALA A 7 8.11 -9.66 8.05
CA ALA A 7 6.93 -8.83 7.86
C ALA A 7 6.09 -9.37 6.70
N SER A 8 4.78 -9.46 6.90
CA SER A 8 3.83 -9.92 5.86
C SER A 8 3.53 -8.85 4.80
N ARG A 9 4.05 -7.65 4.99
CA ARG A 9 3.86 -6.49 4.10
C ARG A 9 5.19 -5.79 3.87
N THR A 10 5.43 -5.43 2.62
CA THR A 10 6.61 -4.66 2.20
C THR A 10 6.22 -3.74 1.05
N GLN A 11 7.16 -3.05 0.45
CA GLN A 11 6.94 -2.11 -0.64
C GLN A 11 7.93 -2.38 -1.78
N VAL A 12 7.55 -2.06 -3.01
CA VAL A 12 8.46 -2.10 -4.16
C VAL A 12 9.71 -1.28 -3.85
N GLY A 13 10.89 -1.82 -4.17
CA GLY A 13 12.19 -1.24 -3.85
C GLY A 13 12.72 -1.60 -2.46
N ARG A 14 11.92 -2.24 -1.60
CA ARG A 14 12.35 -2.68 -0.26
C ARG A 14 12.65 -4.18 -0.22
N LEU A 15 13.43 -4.58 0.80
CA LEU A 15 13.77 -5.96 1.05
C LEU A 15 12.63 -6.69 1.76
N ALA A 16 12.24 -7.84 1.21
CA ALA A 16 11.54 -8.88 1.96
C ALA A 16 12.59 -9.78 2.62
N GLU A 17 12.44 -10.04 3.89
CA GLU A 17 13.36 -10.86 4.68
C GLU A 17 12.59 -12.02 5.31
N GLU A 18 13.02 -13.24 5.04
CA GLU A 18 12.50 -14.43 5.66
C GLU A 18 13.62 -15.27 6.28
N ARG A 19 13.29 -15.97 7.33
CA ARG A 19 14.17 -16.92 7.98
C ARG A 19 13.64 -18.33 7.78
N LEU A 20 14.50 -19.18 7.26
CA LEU A 20 14.23 -20.59 7.04
C LEU A 20 15.00 -21.41 8.06
N VAL A 21 14.33 -22.38 8.67
CA VAL A 21 14.92 -23.29 9.66
C VAL A 21 14.65 -24.72 9.22
N ILE A 22 15.71 -25.52 9.07
CA ILE A 22 15.59 -26.94 8.83
C ILE A 22 16.18 -27.70 10.03
N ARG A 23 15.41 -28.59 10.57
CA ARG A 23 15.80 -29.45 11.68
C ARG A 23 15.84 -30.92 11.23
N ASN A 24 16.94 -31.63 11.51
CA ASN A 24 17.03 -33.05 11.40
C ASN A 24 16.61 -33.67 12.74
N SER A 25 15.41 -34.22 12.80
CA SER A 25 14.91 -34.94 14.00
C SER A 25 15.27 -36.44 14.01
N SER A 26 16.04 -36.90 13.03
CA SER A 26 16.52 -38.30 12.93
C SER A 26 17.78 -38.51 13.78
N PRO A 27 18.00 -39.71 14.33
CA PRO A 27 19.28 -40.05 14.95
C PRO A 27 20.43 -40.16 13.94
N ILE A 28 20.12 -40.29 12.63
CA ILE A 28 21.10 -40.41 11.57
C ILE A 28 21.40 -39.02 10.97
N PRO A 29 22.67 -38.62 10.86
CA PRO A 29 23.04 -37.38 10.18
C PRO A 29 22.64 -37.44 8.70
N LYS A 30 22.30 -36.28 8.12
CA LYS A 30 22.03 -36.13 6.70
C LYS A 30 23.25 -35.51 6.04
N LEU A 31 23.82 -36.20 5.06
CA LEU A 31 25.00 -35.73 4.34
C LEU A 31 24.65 -34.49 3.49
N TRP A 32 23.48 -34.51 2.87
CA TRP A 32 22.94 -33.39 2.15
C TRP A 32 21.41 -33.36 2.24
N VAL A 33 20.85 -32.17 2.20
CA VAL A 33 19.41 -31.90 2.06
C VAL A 33 19.24 -30.82 1.04
N ASP A 34 18.67 -31.14 -0.12
CA ASP A 34 18.31 -30.20 -1.14
C ASP A 34 16.94 -29.57 -0.77
N VAL A 35 16.92 -28.27 -0.64
CA VAL A 35 15.74 -27.47 -0.32
C VAL A 35 15.29 -26.77 -1.57
N ARG A 36 14.15 -27.18 -2.11
CA ARG A 36 13.52 -26.54 -3.26
C ARG A 36 12.34 -25.71 -2.80
N ASP A 37 12.44 -24.43 -3.00
CA ASP A 37 11.40 -23.48 -2.71
C ASP A 37 10.55 -23.23 -3.96
N HIS A 38 9.22 -23.18 -3.78
CA HIS A 38 8.26 -22.96 -4.86
C HIS A 38 7.49 -21.65 -4.68
N SER A 39 8.14 -20.63 -4.09
CA SER A 39 7.58 -19.29 -3.95
C SER A 39 7.39 -18.61 -5.30
N ASP A 40 6.33 -17.80 -5.42
CA ASP A 40 6.00 -17.06 -6.64
C ASP A 40 6.54 -15.62 -6.67
N LEU A 41 7.25 -15.20 -5.61
CA LEU A 41 7.88 -13.88 -5.55
C LEU A 41 9.02 -13.78 -6.59
N PRO A 42 9.00 -12.82 -7.51
CA PRO A 42 10.03 -12.65 -8.52
C PRO A 42 11.42 -12.47 -7.91
N ASN A 43 12.43 -13.13 -8.50
CA ASN A 43 13.82 -13.12 -8.07
C ASN A 43 14.07 -13.67 -6.64
N HIS A 44 13.11 -14.35 -6.05
CA HIS A 44 13.27 -14.98 -4.76
C HIS A 44 14.09 -16.27 -4.90
N ARG A 45 15.22 -16.35 -4.21
CA ARG A 45 16.14 -17.50 -4.27
C ARG A 45 16.30 -18.09 -2.88
N ALA A 46 15.31 -18.87 -2.46
CA ALA A 46 15.31 -19.56 -1.18
C ALA A 46 15.74 -21.04 -1.28
N SER A 47 15.89 -21.56 -2.51
CA SER A 47 16.37 -22.92 -2.74
C SER A 47 17.88 -23.01 -2.52
N PHE A 48 18.33 -24.01 -1.78
CA PHE A 48 19.75 -24.24 -1.50
C PHE A 48 20.00 -25.68 -0.96
N VAL A 49 21.24 -26.09 -0.94
CA VAL A 49 21.66 -27.40 -0.42
C VAL A 49 22.32 -27.23 0.94
N VAL A 50 21.74 -27.88 1.94
CA VAL A 50 22.35 -28.00 3.27
C VAL A 50 23.27 -29.21 3.30
N SER A 51 24.57 -28.99 3.47
CA SER A 51 25.56 -30.07 3.64
C SER A 51 25.72 -30.39 5.13
N ASN A 52 25.90 -31.67 5.43
CA ASN A 52 26.22 -32.21 6.76
C ASN A 52 25.31 -31.71 7.89
N LEU A 53 24.03 -32.05 7.80
CA LEU A 53 23.05 -31.76 8.86
C LEU A 53 23.10 -32.91 9.89
N GLY A 54 23.83 -32.68 10.98
CA GLY A 54 23.99 -33.66 12.06
C GLY A 54 22.67 -34.15 12.66
N SER A 55 22.74 -35.28 13.38
CA SER A 55 21.61 -35.80 14.17
C SER A 55 21.13 -34.76 15.16
N GLN A 56 19.80 -34.56 15.27
CA GLN A 56 19.13 -33.61 16.18
C GLN A 56 19.61 -32.16 16.04
N ARG A 57 20.31 -31.83 14.96
CA ARG A 57 20.78 -30.47 14.66
C ARG A 57 19.82 -29.71 13.76
N GLN A 58 19.92 -28.37 13.80
CA GLN A 58 19.20 -27.49 12.92
C GLN A 58 20.16 -26.52 12.19
N ARG A 59 19.74 -26.10 10.99
CA ARG A 59 20.35 -25.04 10.22
C ARG A 59 19.34 -23.95 10.00
N THR A 60 19.81 -22.74 10.17
CA THR A 60 19.01 -21.53 9.96
C THR A 60 19.74 -20.63 8.98
N TRP A 61 19.02 -20.05 8.05
CA TRP A 61 19.54 -18.99 7.17
C TRP A 61 18.46 -17.96 6.89
N THR A 62 18.91 -16.78 6.46
CA THR A 62 18.05 -15.67 6.13
C THR A 62 18.13 -15.42 4.64
N VAL A 63 16.98 -15.36 3.99
CA VAL A 63 16.84 -14.99 2.58
C VAL A 63 16.35 -13.56 2.52
N ARG A 64 17.01 -12.76 1.69
CA ARG A 64 16.66 -11.35 1.44
C ARG A 64 16.40 -11.16 -0.03
N THR A 65 15.24 -10.62 -0.37
CA THR A 65 14.82 -10.39 -1.75
C THR A 65 14.35 -8.97 -1.93
N ILE A 66 14.89 -8.27 -2.91
CA ILE A 66 14.40 -6.94 -3.30
C ILE A 66 13.10 -7.14 -4.07
N CYS A 67 12.00 -6.58 -3.55
CA CYS A 67 10.70 -6.65 -4.19
C CYS A 67 10.63 -5.66 -5.36
N ARG A 68 10.55 -6.17 -6.58
CA ARG A 68 10.52 -5.34 -7.80
C ARG A 68 9.13 -5.12 -8.36
N LYS A 69 8.19 -6.01 -8.05
CA LYS A 69 6.79 -5.95 -8.50
C LYS A 69 5.85 -5.85 -7.32
N ARG A 70 4.81 -5.03 -7.47
CA ARG A 70 3.71 -5.01 -6.53
C ARG A 70 2.82 -6.25 -6.72
N GLY A 71 2.18 -6.68 -5.66
CA GLY A 71 1.28 -7.82 -5.73
C GLY A 71 1.12 -8.54 -4.42
N ARG A 72 0.35 -9.61 -4.46
CA ARG A 72 0.26 -10.60 -3.39
C ARG A 72 0.99 -11.85 -3.84
N PHE A 73 2.00 -12.23 -3.08
CA PHE A 73 2.86 -13.36 -3.38
C PHE A 73 2.74 -14.42 -2.30
N SER A 74 2.86 -15.70 -2.71
CA SER A 74 2.89 -16.84 -1.82
C SER A 74 4.33 -17.33 -1.68
N LEU A 75 4.86 -17.32 -0.48
CA LEU A 75 6.17 -17.88 -0.16
C LEU A 75 5.98 -19.32 0.27
N GLY A 76 6.60 -20.26 -0.45
CA GLY A 76 6.37 -21.69 -0.36
C GLY A 76 5.35 -22.19 -1.40
N PRO A 77 5.01 -23.50 -1.37
CA PRO A 77 5.51 -24.56 -0.50
C PRO A 77 6.99 -24.90 -0.70
N MET A 78 7.53 -25.81 0.11
CA MET A 78 8.91 -26.28 -0.03
C MET A 78 8.97 -27.80 -0.22
N THR A 79 9.94 -28.26 -0.99
CA THR A 79 10.26 -29.66 -1.14
C THR A 79 11.65 -29.92 -0.58
N LEU A 80 11.76 -30.85 0.35
CA LEU A 80 13.03 -31.30 0.92
C LEU A 80 13.40 -32.66 0.31
N ILE A 81 14.59 -32.77 -0.23
CA ILE A 81 15.10 -33.99 -0.82
C ILE A 81 16.40 -34.35 -0.09
N ALA A 82 16.49 -35.54 0.44
CA ALA A 82 17.70 -36.06 1.07
C ALA A 82 17.96 -37.46 0.58
N GLY A 83 19.23 -37.82 0.38
CA GLY A 83 19.61 -39.11 -0.11
C GLY A 83 20.95 -39.62 0.48
N ASP A 84 21.32 -40.80 0.11
CA ASP A 84 22.62 -41.37 0.36
C ASP A 84 23.68 -40.81 -0.64
N PRO A 85 25.00 -40.99 -0.37
CA PRO A 85 26.05 -40.47 -1.25
C PRO A 85 26.08 -41.07 -2.65
N PHE A 86 25.56 -42.31 -2.77
CA PHE A 86 25.59 -43.07 -4.02
C PHE A 86 24.33 -42.89 -4.87
N GLY A 87 23.31 -42.15 -4.34
CA GLY A 87 22.06 -41.91 -5.05
C GLY A 87 21.11 -43.10 -5.14
N LEU A 88 21.40 -44.18 -4.38
CA LEU A 88 20.59 -45.40 -4.36
C LEU A 88 19.28 -45.24 -3.60
N PHE A 89 19.28 -44.39 -2.58
CA PHE A 89 18.12 -44.12 -1.75
C PHE A 89 17.87 -42.61 -1.68
N GLN A 90 16.68 -42.22 -2.05
CA GLN A 90 16.24 -40.82 -1.96
C GLN A 90 14.92 -40.72 -1.21
N ARG A 91 14.81 -39.75 -0.34
CA ARG A 91 13.58 -39.46 0.38
C ARG A 91 13.16 -38.00 0.12
N THR A 92 11.96 -37.84 -0.37
CA THR A 92 11.35 -36.53 -0.61
C THR A 92 10.30 -36.26 0.45
N ARG A 93 10.27 -35.02 0.94
CA ARG A 93 9.25 -34.54 1.87
C ARG A 93 8.72 -33.18 1.40
N HIS A 94 7.43 -33.11 1.19
CA HIS A 94 6.75 -31.87 0.85
C HIS A 94 6.29 -31.13 2.13
N ILE A 95 6.57 -29.86 2.21
CA ILE A 95 6.13 -28.94 3.27
C ILE A 95 5.12 -28.01 2.64
N ALA A 96 3.85 -28.26 2.90
CA ALA A 96 2.74 -27.51 2.30
C ALA A 96 2.57 -26.10 2.89
N GLN A 97 3.31 -25.77 3.95
CA GLN A 97 3.20 -24.45 4.59
C GLN A 97 3.56 -23.33 3.61
N THR A 98 2.64 -22.40 3.45
CA THR A 98 2.82 -21.16 2.69
C THR A 98 2.61 -19.94 3.58
N GLN A 99 3.23 -18.82 3.22
CA GLN A 99 3.03 -17.53 3.85
C GLN A 99 2.76 -16.48 2.78
N ASN A 100 1.78 -15.60 3.03
CA ASN A 100 1.45 -14.53 2.11
C ASN A 100 2.29 -13.29 2.39
N LEU A 101 2.89 -12.74 1.34
CA LEU A 101 3.58 -11.47 1.32
C LEU A 101 2.81 -10.51 0.42
N VAL A 102 2.42 -9.36 0.94
CA VAL A 102 1.85 -8.27 0.13
C VAL A 102 2.95 -7.24 -0.13
N VAL A 103 3.22 -7.00 -1.40
CA VAL A 103 4.16 -5.97 -1.85
C VAL A 103 3.35 -4.76 -2.32
N TYR A 104 3.38 -3.71 -1.55
CA TYR A 104 2.74 -2.43 -1.86
C TYR A 104 3.41 -1.74 -3.04
N PRO A 105 2.70 -0.90 -3.80
CA PRO A 105 3.30 -0.07 -4.82
C PRO A 105 4.35 0.87 -4.22
N ALA A 106 5.32 1.29 -5.03
CA ALA A 106 6.24 2.34 -4.66
C ALA A 106 5.49 3.65 -4.43
N THR A 107 6.05 4.53 -3.62
CA THR A 107 5.54 5.89 -3.40
C THR A 107 6.67 6.89 -3.47
N VAL A 108 6.40 8.04 -4.04
CA VAL A 108 7.32 9.18 -4.13
C VAL A 108 6.79 10.29 -3.23
N ASP A 109 7.69 11.02 -2.58
CA ASP A 109 7.28 12.17 -1.79
C ASP A 109 6.95 13.35 -2.72
N LEU A 110 5.89 14.09 -2.41
CA LEU A 110 5.34 15.17 -3.23
C LEU A 110 5.44 16.51 -2.46
N PRO A 111 6.65 17.08 -2.27
CA PRO A 111 6.84 18.22 -1.39
C PRO A 111 6.10 19.50 -1.84
N TYR A 112 5.94 19.67 -3.15
CA TYR A 112 5.33 20.86 -3.73
C TYR A 112 3.92 20.63 -4.29
N PHE A 113 3.33 19.45 -4.03
CA PHE A 113 2.00 19.12 -4.52
C PHE A 113 0.95 19.73 -3.59
N ALA A 114 0.32 20.81 -4.02
CA ALA A 114 -0.82 21.42 -3.36
C ALA A 114 -2.05 21.30 -4.27
N LEU A 115 -3.21 21.00 -3.67
CA LEU A 115 -4.46 21.14 -4.41
C LEU A 115 -4.64 22.63 -4.71
N PRO A 116 -5.00 23.01 -5.94
CA PRO A 116 -5.44 24.37 -6.17
C PRO A 116 -6.62 24.63 -5.22
N LEU A 117 -6.52 25.69 -4.42
CA LEU A 117 -7.66 26.20 -3.69
C LEU A 117 -8.69 26.53 -4.77
N GLY A 118 -9.78 25.74 -4.81
CA GLY A 118 -10.81 25.94 -5.82
C GLY A 118 -11.31 27.36 -5.73
N GLU A 119 -10.91 28.19 -6.66
CA GLU A 119 -11.61 29.42 -6.95
C GLU A 119 -12.94 28.99 -7.55
N LEU A 120 -13.96 28.90 -6.72
CA LEU A 120 -15.33 28.88 -7.20
C LEU A 120 -15.49 30.14 -8.06
N PRO A 121 -15.90 30.02 -9.34
CA PRO A 121 -16.16 31.18 -10.19
C PRO A 121 -17.23 32.03 -9.52
N GLY A 122 -16.83 33.22 -9.01
CA GLY A 122 -17.70 34.09 -8.24
C GLY A 122 -17.00 34.81 -7.09
N GLY A 123 -15.68 35.00 -7.17
CA GLY A 123 -14.86 35.93 -6.38
C GLY A 123 -15.38 36.25 -4.99
N GLY A 124 -15.06 35.45 -4.04
CA GLY A 124 -15.31 35.63 -2.62
C GLY A 124 -15.32 34.28 -1.92
N ALA A 125 -14.41 34.10 -1.00
CA ALA A 125 -14.46 32.97 -0.09
C ALA A 125 -15.83 32.98 0.59
N ARG A 126 -16.82 32.33 0.01
CA ARG A 126 -18.08 32.06 0.70
C ARG A 126 -17.77 31.08 1.79
N HIS A 127 -17.53 31.60 2.99
CA HIS A 127 -17.61 30.82 4.21
C HIS A 127 -18.98 30.15 4.23
N GLN A 128 -19.06 28.88 3.83
CA GLN A 128 -20.30 28.13 3.96
C GLN A 128 -20.55 27.92 5.46
N ARG A 129 -21.49 28.71 5.98
CA ARG A 129 -22.01 28.54 7.33
C ARG A 129 -22.67 27.17 7.42
N THR A 130 -22.11 26.29 8.22
CA THR A 130 -22.75 25.00 8.47
C THR A 130 -23.53 25.01 9.75
N HIS A 131 -24.64 24.26 9.75
CA HIS A 131 -25.40 23.97 10.95
C HIS A 131 -24.82 22.80 11.76
N TYR A 132 -23.75 22.17 11.27
CA TYR A 132 -23.08 21.11 12.02
C TYR A 132 -22.05 21.68 13.01
N ILE A 133 -21.98 21.11 14.22
CA ILE A 133 -21.03 21.48 15.25
C ILE A 133 -19.67 20.89 14.86
N THR A 134 -18.77 21.75 14.37
CA THR A 134 -17.36 21.41 14.14
C THR A 134 -16.52 21.84 15.33
N THR A 135 -15.32 21.26 15.49
CA THR A 135 -14.42 21.61 16.61
C THR A 135 -13.75 22.99 16.44
N ASN A 136 -13.79 23.57 15.25
CA ASN A 136 -13.18 24.86 14.94
C ASN A 136 -14.19 26.01 15.06
N VAL A 137 -14.00 26.84 16.05
CA VAL A 137 -14.73 28.10 16.22
C VAL A 137 -13.99 29.17 15.42
N SER A 138 -14.56 29.61 14.30
CA SER A 138 -13.97 30.64 13.44
C SER A 138 -14.22 32.07 13.96
N GLY A 139 -15.30 32.25 14.70
CA GLY A 139 -15.69 33.55 15.17
C GLY A 139 -16.85 33.53 16.16
N VAL A 140 -17.30 34.71 16.52
CA VAL A 140 -18.50 34.91 17.33
C VAL A 140 -19.34 36.01 16.70
N ARG A 141 -20.68 35.87 16.72
CA ARG A 141 -21.64 36.86 16.26
C ARG A 141 -22.78 37.05 17.26
N ASP A 142 -23.54 38.10 17.08
CA ASP A 142 -24.75 38.29 17.86
C ASP A 142 -25.78 37.16 17.60
N TYR A 143 -26.51 36.82 18.64
CA TYR A 143 -27.58 35.82 18.59
C TYR A 143 -28.75 36.32 17.73
N PHE A 144 -29.28 35.43 16.89
CA PHE A 144 -30.53 35.65 16.19
C PHE A 144 -31.60 34.60 16.63
N PRO A 145 -32.88 34.97 16.68
CA PRO A 145 -33.94 34.03 16.94
C PRO A 145 -33.88 32.84 15.99
N GLY A 146 -33.79 31.63 16.58
CA GLY A 146 -33.60 30.37 15.84
C GLY A 146 -32.22 29.74 16.01
N ASP A 147 -31.25 30.45 16.58
CA ASP A 147 -29.95 29.85 16.92
C ASP A 147 -30.06 28.88 18.13
N SER A 148 -29.35 27.78 18.06
CA SER A 148 -29.32 26.80 19.15
C SER A 148 -28.60 27.35 20.39
N PHE A 149 -29.21 27.21 21.56
CA PHE A 149 -28.62 27.64 22.85
C PHE A 149 -27.29 26.97 23.16
N ASN A 150 -27.03 25.75 22.65
CA ASN A 150 -25.75 25.06 22.83
C ASN A 150 -24.57 25.76 22.16
N ARG A 151 -24.83 26.72 21.29
CA ARG A 151 -23.82 27.51 20.58
C ARG A 151 -23.47 28.81 21.26
N ILE A 152 -24.13 29.18 22.34
CA ILE A 152 -23.86 30.43 23.05
C ILE A 152 -22.45 30.41 23.60
N HIS A 153 -21.69 31.46 23.29
CA HIS A 153 -20.37 31.72 23.87
C HIS A 153 -20.51 32.49 25.18
N TRP A 154 -20.82 31.78 26.26
CA TRP A 154 -21.12 32.35 27.56
C TRP A 154 -20.11 33.39 28.05
N ARG A 155 -18.81 33.15 27.78
CA ARG A 155 -17.75 34.07 28.20
C ARG A 155 -17.83 35.43 27.49
N SER A 156 -18.16 35.47 26.20
CA SER A 156 -18.35 36.72 25.47
C SER A 156 -19.68 37.35 25.81
N THR A 157 -20.73 36.59 25.99
CA THR A 157 -22.04 37.03 26.46
C THR A 157 -21.95 37.77 27.81
N ALA A 158 -21.20 37.19 28.76
CA ALA A 158 -21.00 37.81 30.06
C ALA A 158 -20.22 39.16 30.03
N ARG A 159 -19.32 39.32 29.01
CA ARG A 159 -18.54 40.55 28.86
C ARG A 159 -19.31 41.67 28.13
N THR A 160 -20.16 41.29 27.20
CA THR A 160 -20.85 42.28 26.32
C THR A 160 -22.27 42.57 26.71
N GLY A 161 -22.86 41.76 27.63
CA GLY A 161 -24.26 41.86 28.06
C GLY A 161 -25.26 41.48 26.96
N ARG A 162 -24.81 40.97 25.82
CA ARG A 162 -25.63 40.49 24.70
C ARG A 162 -25.36 39.05 24.43
N LEU A 163 -26.38 38.28 23.99
CA LEU A 163 -26.21 36.90 23.62
C LEU A 163 -25.31 36.78 22.37
N ILE A 164 -24.17 36.11 22.54
CA ILE A 164 -23.20 35.88 21.47
C ILE A 164 -23.13 34.38 21.19
N VAL A 165 -23.19 34.02 19.91
CA VAL A 165 -23.14 32.65 19.40
C VAL A 165 -21.80 32.37 18.74
N LYS A 166 -21.26 31.17 18.96
CA LYS A 166 -20.07 30.68 18.26
C LYS A 166 -20.42 30.43 16.80
N GLU A 167 -19.67 31.00 15.90
CA GLU A 167 -19.65 30.62 14.49
C GLU A 167 -18.64 29.48 14.29
N PHE A 168 -19.14 28.40 13.77
CA PHE A 168 -18.30 27.27 13.38
C PHE A 168 -18.01 27.37 11.89
N GLU A 169 -16.75 27.33 11.55
CA GLU A 169 -16.31 27.21 10.17
C GLU A 169 -16.32 25.72 9.80
N LEU A 170 -16.93 25.39 8.66
CA LEU A 170 -16.57 24.15 8.00
C LEU A 170 -15.08 24.27 7.71
N ASP A 171 -14.28 23.45 8.36
CA ASP A 171 -12.93 23.23 7.88
C ASP A 171 -13.06 22.87 6.39
N PRO A 172 -12.57 23.71 5.45
CA PRO A 172 -12.75 23.47 4.02
C PRO A 172 -11.88 22.32 3.53
N THR A 173 -11.73 21.31 4.36
CA THR A 173 -11.03 20.08 4.04
C THR A 173 -11.97 19.18 3.23
N ALA A 174 -12.22 19.57 1.98
CA ALA A 174 -12.87 18.66 1.04
C ALA A 174 -12.12 17.34 1.02
N ASP A 175 -12.85 16.26 1.02
CA ASP A 175 -12.29 14.93 0.84
C ASP A 175 -11.57 14.84 -0.51
N VAL A 176 -10.45 14.16 -0.55
CA VAL A 176 -9.69 13.93 -1.77
C VAL A 176 -10.13 12.60 -2.36
N TRP A 177 -10.69 12.62 -3.55
CA TRP A 177 -11.02 11.41 -4.28
C TRP A 177 -10.01 11.15 -5.39
N ILE A 178 -9.47 9.96 -5.41
CA ILE A 178 -8.55 9.48 -6.44
C ILE A 178 -9.36 8.59 -7.38
N PHE A 179 -9.51 9.02 -8.63
CA PHE A 179 -10.11 8.23 -9.69
C PHE A 179 -8.97 7.69 -10.56
N LEU A 180 -8.82 6.36 -10.58
CA LEU A 180 -7.75 5.71 -11.31
C LEU A 180 -8.33 4.91 -12.47
N ASP A 181 -7.98 5.33 -13.69
CA ASP A 181 -8.37 4.63 -14.90
C ASP A 181 -7.60 3.31 -15.04
N MET A 182 -8.34 2.22 -15.04
CA MET A 182 -7.85 0.85 -15.18
C MET A 182 -8.50 0.11 -16.36
N GLU A 183 -9.04 0.85 -17.32
CA GLU A 183 -9.52 0.29 -18.58
C GLU A 183 -8.34 -0.32 -19.35
N ALA A 184 -8.50 -1.56 -19.82
CA ALA A 184 -7.42 -2.28 -20.49
C ALA A 184 -7.04 -1.65 -21.85
N SER A 185 -8.01 -1.06 -22.55
CA SER A 185 -7.84 -0.53 -23.92
C SER A 185 -6.97 0.74 -23.97
N VAL A 186 -6.91 1.51 -22.87
CA VAL A 186 -6.16 2.78 -22.81
C VAL A 186 -4.76 2.60 -22.21
N GLN A 187 -4.41 1.40 -21.74
CA GLN A 187 -3.10 1.16 -21.15
C GLN A 187 -2.04 0.89 -22.24
N ALA A 188 -0.89 1.49 -22.03
CA ALA A 188 0.28 1.31 -22.88
C ALA A 188 1.43 0.67 -22.10
N HIS A 189 2.11 -0.27 -22.74
CA HIS A 189 3.32 -0.90 -22.25
C HIS A 189 4.43 -0.72 -23.28
N LEU A 190 5.56 -0.17 -22.83
CA LEU A 190 6.77 -0.24 -23.64
C LEU A 190 7.36 -1.63 -23.46
N ARG A 191 7.44 -2.38 -24.55
CA ARG A 191 8.12 -3.67 -24.56
C ARG A 191 9.62 -3.40 -24.36
N ALA A 192 10.11 -3.59 -23.14
CA ALA A 192 11.54 -3.54 -22.92
C ALA A 192 12.18 -4.75 -23.60
N GLU A 193 12.99 -4.54 -24.64
CA GLU A 193 13.72 -5.59 -25.34
C GLU A 193 14.83 -6.22 -24.48
N ALA A 194 15.16 -5.67 -23.33
CA ALA A 194 16.08 -6.24 -22.37
C ALA A 194 15.59 -5.93 -20.94
N PRO A 195 15.88 -6.81 -19.94
CA PRO A 195 15.73 -6.40 -18.55
C PRO A 195 16.56 -5.12 -18.39
N PRO A 196 16.05 -4.08 -17.71
CA PRO A 196 16.78 -2.87 -17.54
C PRO A 196 18.15 -3.24 -16.92
N SER A 197 19.21 -3.00 -17.67
CA SER A 197 20.56 -3.05 -17.14
C SER A 197 20.53 -2.22 -15.86
N GLU A 198 21.14 -2.71 -14.82
CA GLU A 198 21.30 -2.03 -13.54
C GLU A 198 21.55 -0.54 -13.81
N GLY A 199 20.57 0.35 -13.65
CA GLY A 199 20.85 1.74 -13.81
C GLY A 199 19.81 2.70 -14.35
N THR A 200 18.58 2.34 -14.66
CA THR A 200 17.57 3.38 -14.87
C THR A 200 16.91 3.72 -13.55
N VAL A 201 17.68 4.31 -12.67
CA VAL A 201 17.22 5.02 -11.49
C VAL A 201 16.56 6.30 -11.98
N LEU A 202 15.35 6.60 -11.53
CA LEU A 202 14.80 7.95 -11.66
C LEU A 202 15.75 8.89 -10.89
N PHE A 203 16.54 9.70 -11.61
CA PHE A 203 17.73 10.39 -11.17
C PHE A 203 17.56 11.51 -10.14
N TRP A 204 16.38 11.81 -9.65
CA TRP A 204 16.18 12.96 -8.78
C TRP A 204 16.19 12.68 -7.29
N ASP A 205 16.24 11.41 -6.87
CA ASP A 205 16.36 11.14 -5.44
C ASP A 205 17.02 9.77 -5.18
N GLU A 206 18.24 9.78 -4.63
CA GLU A 206 18.96 8.58 -4.18
C GLU A 206 18.19 7.75 -3.13
N ARG A 207 17.11 8.32 -2.57
CA ARG A 207 16.22 7.64 -1.62
C ARG A 207 15.30 6.61 -2.23
N TYR A 208 15.10 6.62 -3.56
CA TYR A 208 14.17 5.74 -4.25
C TYR A 208 14.89 4.80 -5.22
N GLN A 209 15.38 3.68 -4.68
CA GLN A 209 16.05 2.64 -5.48
C GLN A 209 15.00 1.60 -5.97
N PHE A 210 14.13 1.98 -6.88
CA PHE A 210 13.25 1.03 -7.54
C PHE A 210 13.16 1.33 -9.03
N THR A 211 13.01 0.28 -9.84
CA THR A 211 12.74 0.38 -11.27
C THR A 211 11.29 -0.03 -11.49
N LEU A 212 10.48 0.84 -12.09
CA LEU A 212 9.14 0.50 -12.52
C LEU A 212 9.17 -0.16 -13.90
N GLU A 213 8.26 -1.09 -14.14
CA GLU A 213 7.96 -1.52 -15.49
C GLU A 213 7.42 -0.31 -16.28
N PRO A 214 7.89 -0.06 -17.51
CA PRO A 214 7.43 1.08 -18.32
C PRO A 214 6.01 0.82 -18.82
N SER A 215 5.04 1.08 -17.97
CA SER A 215 3.62 0.84 -18.18
C SER A 215 2.80 1.98 -17.57
N THR A 216 1.79 2.45 -18.28
CA THR A 216 0.87 3.47 -17.77
C THR A 216 0.13 2.99 -16.52
N GLU A 217 -0.18 1.69 -16.44
CA GLU A 217 -0.74 1.05 -15.24
C GLU A 217 0.16 1.27 -14.01
N GLU A 218 1.46 0.94 -14.11
CA GLU A 218 2.40 1.06 -13.00
C GLU A 218 2.64 2.51 -12.58
N TYR A 219 2.75 3.43 -13.56
CA TYR A 219 2.85 4.87 -13.28
C TYR A 219 1.57 5.41 -12.63
N GLY A 220 0.40 5.04 -13.13
CA GLY A 220 -0.89 5.45 -12.56
C GLY A 220 -1.03 5.00 -11.11
N VAL A 221 -0.68 3.76 -10.81
CA VAL A 221 -0.71 3.20 -9.45
C VAL A 221 0.31 3.88 -8.53
N LEU A 222 1.54 4.15 -9.01
CA LEU A 222 2.54 4.90 -8.24
C LEU A 222 2.04 6.30 -7.89
N ILE A 223 1.47 7.01 -8.86
CA ILE A 223 0.93 8.37 -8.67
C ILE A 223 -0.21 8.34 -7.65
N ALA A 224 -1.18 7.42 -7.81
CA ALA A 224 -2.31 7.26 -6.90
C ALA A 224 -1.85 6.95 -5.46
N ALA A 225 -0.89 6.04 -5.29
CA ALA A 225 -0.32 5.69 -4.00
C ALA A 225 0.41 6.88 -3.36
N SER A 226 1.15 7.66 -4.16
CA SER A 226 1.91 8.84 -3.69
C SER A 226 0.98 9.97 -3.25
N ILE A 227 -0.08 10.23 -4.02
CA ILE A 227 -1.12 11.21 -3.69
C ILE A 227 -1.84 10.81 -2.40
N ALA A 228 -2.26 9.53 -2.29
CA ALA A 228 -2.91 9.02 -1.09
C ALA A 228 -2.02 9.21 0.15
N LYS A 229 -0.74 8.81 0.07
CA LYS A 229 0.24 8.98 1.14
C LYS A 229 0.39 10.46 1.52
N HIS A 230 0.51 11.34 0.53
CA HIS A 230 0.72 12.78 0.73
C HIS A 230 -0.43 13.44 1.50
N PHE A 231 -1.68 13.17 1.11
CA PHE A 231 -2.84 13.78 1.75
C PHE A 231 -3.19 13.15 3.09
N LEU A 232 -3.10 11.83 3.22
CA LEU A 232 -3.31 11.14 4.49
C LEU A 232 -2.29 11.54 5.56
N ALA A 233 -1.02 11.77 5.17
CA ALA A 233 0.00 12.30 6.08
C ALA A 233 -0.32 13.73 6.58
N ARG A 234 -1.15 14.47 5.84
CA ARG A 234 -1.66 15.80 6.20
C ARG A 234 -3.04 15.76 6.87
N ASN A 235 -3.43 14.57 7.35
CA ASN A 235 -4.71 14.33 8.02
C ASN A 235 -5.95 14.67 7.15
N ARG A 236 -5.82 14.58 5.81
CA ARG A 236 -6.94 14.72 4.87
C ARG A 236 -7.62 13.37 4.67
N ALA A 237 -8.93 13.37 4.49
CA ALA A 237 -9.64 12.16 4.10
C ALA A 237 -9.38 11.87 2.61
N VAL A 238 -9.10 10.60 2.30
CA VAL A 238 -8.81 10.16 0.93
C VAL A 238 -9.67 8.96 0.59
N GLY A 239 -10.41 9.05 -0.51
CA GLY A 239 -11.13 7.95 -1.15
C GLY A 239 -10.41 7.48 -2.42
N LEU A 240 -10.70 6.26 -2.85
CA LEU A 240 -10.19 5.69 -4.09
C LEU A 240 -11.34 5.02 -4.85
N LEU A 241 -11.45 5.33 -6.13
CA LEU A 241 -12.30 4.61 -7.08
C LEU A 241 -11.43 4.14 -8.26
N ALA A 242 -11.50 2.85 -8.55
CA ALA A 242 -10.84 2.24 -9.69
C ALA A 242 -11.69 1.09 -10.25
N TYR A 243 -11.68 0.92 -11.57
CA TYR A 243 -12.39 -0.16 -12.24
C TYR A 243 -11.38 -1.00 -13.02
N GLY A 244 -10.84 -2.03 -12.37
CA GLY A 244 -9.90 -2.98 -12.96
C GLY A 244 -10.56 -4.34 -13.17
N GLN A 245 -10.01 -5.40 -12.56
CA GLN A 245 -10.63 -6.74 -12.57
C GLN A 245 -12.05 -6.73 -11.97
N ARG A 246 -12.30 -5.78 -11.09
CA ARG A 246 -13.58 -5.50 -10.44
C ARG A 246 -13.62 -4.03 -10.04
N ARG A 247 -14.80 -3.56 -9.65
CA ARG A 247 -14.96 -2.23 -9.07
C ARG A 247 -14.36 -2.20 -7.66
N GLU A 248 -13.40 -1.34 -7.45
CA GLU A 248 -12.79 -1.06 -6.15
C GLU A 248 -13.20 0.34 -5.71
N LEU A 249 -14.10 0.42 -4.73
CA LEU A 249 -14.53 1.66 -4.11
C LEU A 249 -14.11 1.66 -2.65
N LEU A 250 -13.16 2.53 -2.31
CA LEU A 250 -12.79 2.82 -0.94
C LEU A 250 -13.32 4.19 -0.56
N GLN A 251 -14.30 4.21 0.35
CA GLN A 251 -14.85 5.46 0.88
C GLN A 251 -13.76 6.30 1.52
N SER A 252 -13.94 7.63 1.46
CA SER A 252 -12.98 8.56 2.05
C SER A 252 -12.89 8.38 3.56
N ASP A 253 -11.68 8.22 4.07
CA ASP A 253 -11.37 8.08 5.48
C ASP A 253 -9.96 8.65 5.74
N ARG A 254 -9.58 8.79 7.02
CA ARG A 254 -8.30 9.38 7.44
C ARG A 254 -7.39 8.36 8.10
N GLY A 255 -6.11 8.71 8.20
CA GLY A 255 -5.12 8.00 8.99
C GLY A 255 -4.50 6.77 8.31
N GLU A 256 -3.61 6.11 9.04
CA GLU A 256 -2.80 5.01 8.52
C GLU A 256 -3.60 3.78 8.09
N ARG A 257 -4.74 3.52 8.72
CA ARG A 257 -5.61 2.40 8.32
C ARG A 257 -6.12 2.57 6.89
N GLN A 258 -6.51 3.79 6.55
CA GLN A 258 -6.96 4.11 5.19
C GLN A 258 -5.82 4.01 4.19
N LEU A 259 -4.63 4.52 4.54
CA LEU A 259 -3.44 4.36 3.70
C LEU A 259 -3.15 2.89 3.40
N ASN A 260 -3.17 2.05 4.44
CA ASN A 260 -2.93 0.62 4.28
C ASN A 260 -3.97 -0.05 3.39
N LYS A 261 -5.26 0.29 3.52
CA LYS A 261 -6.34 -0.21 2.64
C LYS A 261 -6.09 0.18 1.19
N ILE A 262 -5.79 1.47 0.94
CA ILE A 262 -5.51 1.97 -0.41
C ILE A 262 -4.29 1.27 -1.00
N LEU A 263 -3.18 1.17 -0.27
CA LEU A 263 -1.96 0.50 -0.74
C LEU A 263 -2.19 -1.01 -1.00
N GLU A 264 -2.99 -1.68 -0.17
CA GLU A 264 -3.31 -3.10 -0.34
C GLU A 264 -4.19 -3.33 -1.58
N THR A 265 -5.18 -2.46 -1.81
CA THR A 265 -6.01 -2.49 -3.03
C THR A 265 -5.14 -2.22 -4.26
N LEU A 266 -4.33 -1.17 -4.25
CA LEU A 266 -3.44 -0.82 -5.34
C LEU A 266 -2.37 -1.89 -5.61
N ALA A 267 -1.96 -2.68 -4.61
CA ALA A 267 -1.00 -3.76 -4.79
C ALA A 267 -1.53 -4.85 -5.74
N VAL A 268 -2.82 -5.17 -5.66
CA VAL A 268 -3.43 -6.27 -6.44
C VAL A 268 -4.23 -5.78 -7.65
N LEU A 269 -4.47 -4.49 -7.76
CA LEU A 269 -5.22 -3.89 -8.85
C LEU A 269 -4.47 -4.06 -10.18
N ARG A 270 -5.18 -4.50 -11.23
CA ARG A 270 -4.68 -4.66 -12.59
C ARG A 270 -5.59 -3.96 -13.59
N ALA A 271 -5.00 -3.42 -14.64
CA ALA A 271 -5.71 -2.77 -15.72
C ALA A 271 -6.38 -3.81 -16.64
N GLN A 272 -7.48 -4.35 -16.17
CA GLN A 272 -8.32 -5.34 -16.87
C GLN A 272 -9.79 -4.90 -16.94
N GLY A 273 -10.05 -3.62 -16.68
CA GLY A 273 -11.38 -3.04 -16.78
C GLY A 273 -11.81 -2.88 -18.23
N ASP A 274 -13.11 -2.93 -18.45
CA ASP A 274 -13.79 -2.73 -19.72
C ASP A 274 -14.70 -1.50 -19.74
N ILE A 275 -14.76 -0.78 -18.61
CA ILE A 275 -15.61 0.40 -18.43
C ILE A 275 -14.74 1.66 -18.44
N PRO A 276 -15.04 2.61 -19.36
CA PRO A 276 -14.37 3.90 -19.41
C PRO A 276 -14.52 4.69 -18.10
N ILE A 277 -13.49 5.43 -17.72
CA ILE A 277 -13.52 6.24 -16.50
C ILE A 277 -14.67 7.26 -16.48
N ALA A 278 -15.08 7.77 -17.65
CA ALA A 278 -16.21 8.70 -17.76
C ALA A 278 -17.55 8.06 -17.32
N GLU A 279 -17.79 6.80 -17.67
CA GLU A 279 -18.98 6.06 -17.26
C GLU A 279 -18.91 5.71 -15.76
N THR A 280 -17.73 5.37 -15.28
CA THR A 280 -17.49 5.11 -13.86
C THR A 280 -17.81 6.35 -13.02
N LEU A 281 -17.39 7.54 -13.48
CA LEU A 281 -17.68 8.80 -12.80
C LEU A 281 -19.16 9.20 -12.88
N ALA A 282 -19.84 8.88 -13.95
CA ALA A 282 -21.26 9.20 -14.13
C ALA A 282 -22.18 8.29 -13.28
N SER A 283 -21.69 7.15 -12.82
CA SER A 283 -22.44 6.18 -12.02
C SER A 283 -22.34 6.41 -10.51
N GLU A 284 -21.49 7.35 -10.05
CA GLU A 284 -21.25 7.73 -8.65
C GLU A 284 -21.84 9.10 -8.30
#